data_791106fca3450492145255626fa5115d
#
_entry.id   791106fca3450492145255626fa5115d
#
_cell.length_a   1.000
_cell.length_b   1.000
_cell.length_c   1.000
_cell.angle_alpha   90.00
_cell.angle_beta   90.00
_cell.angle_gamma   90.00
#
_symmetry.space_group_name_H-M   'P 1'
#
loop_
_entity.id
_entity.type
_entity.pdbx_description
1 polymer ?
#
loop_
_entity_poly.entity_id
_entity_poly.type
_entity_poly.pdbx_seq_one_letter_code
_entity_poly.pdbx_strand_id
1 'polypeptide(L)'
;MNWDPITLEELSLEISKGEKEMSPENFQFWNEIKFTPTKWTEHEFGNEGEGFWAVAKYKNFVLYYNDIEEGFNISEFEKDGEIKEYGAEQDQLQYTLIKLKKLVEYYEI
;
A
#
# COMPACT_ATOMS: atom_id res chain seq x y z
N MET A 1 14.53 -17.33 3.36
CA MET A 1 14.47 -15.99 3.95
C MET A 1 13.54 -16.00 5.15
N ASN A 2 14.00 -15.47 6.26
CA ASN A 2 13.22 -15.48 7.50
C ASN A 2 12.75 -14.07 7.83
N TRP A 3 11.50 -13.79 7.50
CA TRP A 3 10.86 -12.57 7.93
C TRP A 3 9.49 -12.94 8.48
N ASP A 4 9.03 -12.17 9.44
CA ASP A 4 7.73 -12.41 10.04
C ASP A 4 6.72 -11.46 9.40
N PRO A 5 5.69 -11.99 8.75
CA PRO A 5 4.64 -11.13 8.18
C PRO A 5 4.02 -10.27 9.27
N ILE A 6 3.76 -9.02 8.93
CA ILE A 6 3.08 -8.10 9.85
C ILE A 6 1.68 -8.62 10.17
N THR A 7 1.28 -8.53 11.42
CA THR A 7 -0.08 -8.90 11.80
C THR A 7 -1.05 -7.80 11.39
N LEU A 8 -2.32 -8.14 11.29
CA LEU A 8 -3.35 -7.15 10.96
C LEU A 8 -3.41 -6.04 12.02
N GLU A 9 -3.20 -6.40 13.29
CA GLU A 9 -3.18 -5.41 14.38
C GLU A 9 -2.03 -4.43 14.23
N GLU A 10 -0.84 -4.93 13.92
CA GLU A 10 0.34 -4.09 13.68
C GLU A 10 0.14 -3.20 12.45
N LEU A 11 -0.43 -3.75 11.39
CA LEU A 11 -0.75 -2.99 10.19
C LEU A 11 -1.73 -1.87 10.50
N SER A 12 -2.75 -2.15 11.29
CA SER A 12 -3.75 -1.15 11.68
C SER A 12 -3.11 0.01 12.45
N LEU A 13 -2.09 -0.27 13.26
CA LEU A 13 -1.35 0.78 13.95
C LEU A 13 -0.56 1.65 12.97
N GLU A 14 0.08 1.03 11.97
CA GLU A 14 0.81 1.79 10.94
C GLU A 14 -0.14 2.66 10.12
N ILE A 15 -1.31 2.16 9.79
CA ILE A 15 -2.33 2.92 9.09
C ILE A 15 -2.78 4.11 9.94
N SER A 16 -3.06 3.87 11.23
CA SER A 16 -3.50 4.95 12.15
C SER A 16 -2.45 6.05 12.30
N LYS A 17 -1.18 5.67 12.37
CA LYS A 17 -0.08 6.65 12.43
C LYS A 17 -0.10 7.55 11.21
N GLY A 18 -0.26 6.98 10.03
CA GLY A 18 -0.30 7.73 8.79
C GLY A 18 -1.52 8.62 8.70
N GLU A 19 -2.67 8.10 9.10
CA GLU A 19 -3.92 8.85 9.07
C GLU A 19 -3.85 10.14 9.92
N LYS A 20 -3.19 10.07 11.07
CA LYS A 20 -3.04 11.23 11.95
C LYS A 20 -2.21 12.34 11.33
N GLU A 21 -1.33 11.99 10.40
CA GLU A 21 -0.44 12.94 9.74
C GLU A 21 -0.98 13.46 8.41
N MET A 22 -2.15 13.00 7.99
CA MET A 22 -2.77 13.45 6.75
C MET A 22 -3.43 14.82 6.92
N SER A 23 -3.35 15.65 5.87
CA SER A 23 -4.18 16.85 5.80
C SER A 23 -5.65 16.43 5.70
N PRO A 24 -6.60 17.31 6.03
CA PRO A 24 -8.01 16.98 5.88
C PRO A 24 -8.37 16.55 4.46
N GLU A 25 -7.79 17.18 3.44
CA GLU A 25 -8.02 16.84 2.05
C GLU A 25 -7.50 15.43 1.72
N ASN A 26 -6.30 15.11 2.18
CA ASN A 26 -5.71 13.78 1.93
C ASN A 26 -6.43 12.70 2.72
N PHE A 27 -6.89 13.01 3.92
CA PHE A 27 -7.66 12.07 4.71
C PHE A 27 -8.99 11.72 4.03
N GLN A 28 -9.63 12.73 3.43
CA GLN A 28 -10.86 12.49 2.66
C GLN A 28 -10.58 11.60 1.46
N PHE A 29 -9.52 11.88 0.71
CA PHE A 29 -9.13 11.04 -0.43
C PHE A 29 -8.85 9.62 0.01
N TRP A 30 -8.10 9.46 1.09
CA TRP A 30 -7.78 8.14 1.66
C TRP A 30 -9.06 7.36 1.98
N ASN A 31 -10.03 8.00 2.62
CA ASN A 31 -11.28 7.34 2.95
C ASN A 31 -12.09 6.92 1.73
N GLU A 32 -11.90 7.57 0.60
CA GLU A 32 -12.58 7.22 -0.64
C GLU A 32 -11.97 5.99 -1.33
N ILE A 33 -10.67 5.76 -1.14
CA ILE A 33 -9.96 4.72 -1.89
C ILE A 33 -9.58 3.50 -1.06
N LYS A 34 -9.56 3.62 0.27
CA LYS A 34 -9.16 2.51 1.14
C LYS A 34 -10.18 1.37 1.12
N PHE A 35 -9.68 0.17 1.35
CA PHE A 35 -10.57 -0.99 1.54
C PHE A 35 -10.05 -1.80 2.72
N THR A 36 -10.84 -2.80 3.15
CA THR A 36 -10.41 -3.70 4.22
C THR A 36 -9.13 -4.40 3.77
N PRO A 37 -8.05 -4.34 4.56
CA PRO A 37 -6.79 -4.96 4.16
C PRO A 37 -6.97 -6.39 3.69
N THR A 38 -6.39 -6.70 2.55
CA THR A 38 -6.52 -7.99 1.88
C THR A 38 -5.16 -8.40 1.34
N LYS A 39 -4.82 -9.66 1.47
CA LYS A 39 -3.54 -10.16 0.95
C LYS A 39 -3.58 -10.24 -0.58
N TRP A 40 -2.58 -9.64 -1.21
CA TRP A 40 -2.37 -9.73 -2.66
C TRP A 40 -1.04 -10.45 -2.91
N THR A 41 -0.99 -11.26 -3.96
CA THR A 41 0.24 -12.00 -4.31
C THR A 41 1.29 -11.07 -4.90
N GLU A 42 2.55 -11.43 -4.72
CA GLU A 42 3.67 -10.71 -5.30
C GLU A 42 4.75 -11.75 -5.64
N HIS A 43 5.27 -11.72 -6.87
CA HIS A 43 6.09 -12.82 -7.42
C HIS A 43 7.51 -12.93 -6.87
N GLU A 44 8.13 -11.82 -6.49
CA GLU A 44 9.54 -11.86 -6.16
C GLU A 44 9.80 -12.39 -4.75
N PHE A 45 9.17 -11.78 -3.75
CA PHE A 45 9.46 -12.11 -2.36
C PHE A 45 8.21 -12.28 -1.49
N GLY A 46 7.10 -11.67 -1.91
CA GLY A 46 5.90 -11.61 -1.08
C GLY A 46 5.19 -12.93 -0.86
N ASN A 47 5.38 -13.89 -1.76
CA ASN A 47 4.65 -15.16 -1.68
C ASN A 47 5.07 -16.03 -0.50
N GLU A 48 6.26 -15.83 0.05
CA GLU A 48 6.69 -16.56 1.24
C GLU A 48 5.84 -16.23 2.47
N GLY A 49 5.27 -15.02 2.50
CA GLY A 49 4.37 -14.61 3.57
C GLY A 49 2.91 -14.56 3.14
N GLU A 50 2.55 -15.32 2.12
CA GLU A 50 1.21 -15.36 1.56
C GLU A 50 0.78 -14.06 0.89
N GLY A 51 1.74 -13.24 0.47
CA GLY A 51 1.50 -11.96 -0.17
C GLY A 51 1.67 -10.79 0.78
N PHE A 52 1.35 -9.61 0.29
CA PHE A 52 1.41 -8.37 1.06
C PHE A 52 -0.01 -7.84 1.31
N TRP A 53 -0.18 -7.11 2.41
CA TRP A 53 -1.46 -6.48 2.71
C TRP A 53 -1.70 -5.29 1.79
N ALA A 54 -2.65 -5.42 0.87
CA ALA A 54 -3.14 -4.30 0.07
C ALA A 54 -4.18 -3.55 0.89
N VAL A 55 -4.15 -2.21 0.86
CA VAL A 55 -4.98 -1.38 1.74
C VAL A 55 -5.81 -0.36 0.98
N ALA A 56 -5.47 -0.06 -0.28
CA ALA A 56 -6.21 0.89 -1.10
C ALA A 56 -5.92 0.65 -2.57
N LYS A 57 -6.83 1.08 -3.43
CA LYS A 57 -6.56 1.10 -4.86
C LYS A 57 -7.23 2.32 -5.48
N TYR A 58 -6.57 2.87 -6.49
CA TYR A 58 -7.08 4.02 -7.22
C TYR A 58 -6.60 3.93 -8.66
N LYS A 59 -7.56 3.97 -9.61
CA LYS A 59 -7.27 3.73 -11.02
C LYS A 59 -6.61 2.35 -11.17
N ASN A 60 -5.47 2.26 -11.83
CA ASN A 60 -4.75 0.99 -12.01
C ASN A 60 -3.59 0.83 -11.03
N PHE A 61 -3.65 1.52 -9.90
CA PHE A 61 -2.63 1.43 -8.86
C PHE A 61 -3.18 0.83 -7.58
N VAL A 62 -2.37 0.01 -6.92
CA VAL A 62 -2.65 -0.55 -5.60
C VAL A 62 -1.61 -0.03 -4.61
N LEU A 63 -2.07 0.33 -3.43
CA LEU A 63 -1.22 0.74 -2.32
C LEU A 63 -1.19 -0.41 -1.31
N TYR A 64 0.00 -0.86 -0.96
CA TYR A 64 0.17 -2.04 -0.11
C TYR A 64 1.31 -1.82 0.88
N TYR A 65 1.33 -2.64 1.94
CA TYR A 65 2.40 -2.62 2.92
C TYR A 65 3.37 -3.75 2.63
N ASN A 66 4.65 -3.39 2.42
CA ASN A 66 5.73 -4.36 2.24
C ASN A 66 6.38 -4.58 3.59
N ASP A 67 6.06 -5.67 4.26
CA ASP A 67 6.57 -5.96 5.59
C ASP A 67 7.99 -6.55 5.59
N ILE A 68 8.54 -6.86 4.43
CA ILE A 68 9.95 -7.18 4.30
C ILE A 68 10.78 -5.90 4.45
N GLU A 69 10.36 -4.82 3.79
CA GLU A 69 11.04 -3.51 3.80
C GLU A 69 10.52 -2.58 4.89
N GLU A 70 9.42 -2.95 5.52
CA GLU A 70 8.77 -2.15 6.56
C GLU A 70 8.27 -0.79 6.08
N GLY A 71 7.55 -0.78 4.97
CA GLY A 71 6.99 0.45 4.42
C GLY A 71 5.87 0.23 3.43
N PHE A 72 5.11 1.31 3.19
CA PHE A 72 4.04 1.30 2.20
C PHE A 72 4.63 1.55 0.81
N ASN A 73 4.03 0.91 -0.19
CA ASN A 73 4.49 0.97 -1.58
C ASN A 73 3.31 1.02 -2.53
N ILE A 74 3.61 1.35 -3.79
CA ILE A 74 2.60 1.45 -4.85
C ILE A 74 3.04 0.54 -6.00
N SER A 75 2.08 -0.15 -6.59
CA SER A 75 2.31 -0.93 -7.80
C SER A 75 1.16 -0.68 -8.77
N GLU A 76 1.46 -0.78 -10.06
CA GLU A 76 0.40 -0.96 -11.03
C GLU A 76 -0.20 -2.35 -10.81
N PHE A 77 -1.45 -2.55 -11.24
CA PHE A 77 -2.05 -3.87 -11.28
C PHE A 77 -2.96 -3.97 -12.49
N GLU A 78 -3.06 -5.18 -13.02
CA GLU A 78 -3.95 -5.48 -14.14
C GLU A 78 -5.11 -6.36 -13.67
N LYS A 79 -4.88 -7.11 -12.60
CA LYS A 79 -5.84 -8.04 -12.04
C LYS A 79 -5.89 -7.87 -10.53
N ASP A 80 -7.08 -7.72 -9.98
CA ASP A 80 -7.27 -7.63 -8.54
C ASP A 80 -6.62 -8.84 -7.86
N GLY A 81 -5.88 -8.57 -6.80
CA GLY A 81 -5.21 -9.61 -6.05
C GLY A 81 -3.76 -9.84 -6.43
N GLU A 82 -3.27 -9.21 -7.49
CA GLU A 82 -1.89 -9.41 -7.97
C GLU A 82 -1.12 -8.11 -8.02
N ILE A 83 -0.09 -8.00 -7.18
CA ILE A 83 0.85 -6.88 -7.20
C ILE A 83 1.85 -7.13 -8.33
N LYS A 84 1.99 -6.16 -9.22
CA LYS A 84 2.84 -6.29 -10.40
C LYS A 84 4.29 -5.97 -10.12
N GLU A 85 4.55 -5.01 -9.23
CA GLU A 85 5.89 -4.50 -8.97
C GLU A 85 6.23 -4.57 -7.49
N TYR A 86 7.39 -5.16 -7.19
CA TYR A 86 7.92 -5.16 -5.83
C TYR A 86 8.51 -3.78 -5.53
N GLY A 87 7.89 -3.04 -4.63
CA GLY A 87 8.40 -1.74 -4.19
C GLY A 87 9.17 -1.91 -2.89
N ALA A 88 10.33 -1.27 -2.80
CA ALA A 88 11.23 -1.39 -1.66
C ALA A 88 11.32 -0.12 -0.82
N GLU A 89 10.32 0.74 -0.89
CA GLU A 89 10.30 1.97 -0.09
C GLU A 89 9.94 1.65 1.36
N GLN A 90 10.43 2.49 2.26
CA GLN A 90 10.16 2.37 3.70
C GLN A 90 9.31 3.52 4.18
N ASP A 91 8.38 3.96 3.36
CA ASP A 91 7.57 5.15 3.63
C ASP A 91 6.39 4.86 4.54
N GLN A 92 6.05 5.83 5.36
CA GLN A 92 4.80 5.82 6.10
C GLN A 92 3.65 6.12 5.14
N LEU A 93 2.44 5.76 5.55
CA LEU A 93 1.25 5.83 4.69
C LEU A 93 0.99 7.22 4.10
N GLN A 94 1.11 8.28 4.90
CA GLN A 94 0.80 9.64 4.43
C GLN A 94 1.69 10.06 3.27
N TYR A 95 2.95 9.63 3.26
CA TYR A 95 3.88 9.95 2.16
C TYR A 95 3.55 9.14 0.91
N THR A 96 3.22 7.87 1.10
CA THR A 96 2.85 7.00 -0.03
C THR A 96 1.57 7.48 -0.69
N LEU A 97 0.62 7.96 0.11
CA LEU A 97 -0.63 8.51 -0.43
C LEU A 97 -0.38 9.74 -1.31
N ILE A 98 0.53 10.61 -0.88
CA ILE A 98 0.91 11.78 -1.68
C ILE A 98 1.54 11.35 -3.00
N LYS A 99 2.40 10.35 -2.96
CA LYS A 99 3.01 9.79 -4.19
C LYS A 99 1.95 9.23 -5.13
N LEU A 100 0.97 8.55 -4.58
CA LEU A 100 -0.12 7.98 -5.38
C LEU A 100 -0.90 9.06 -6.11
N LYS A 101 -1.24 10.15 -5.42
CA LYS A 101 -1.93 11.28 -6.04
C LYS A 101 -1.12 11.87 -7.20
N LYS A 102 0.18 12.03 -6.99
CA LYS A 102 1.07 12.58 -8.02
C LYS A 102 1.20 11.66 -9.23
N LEU A 103 1.28 10.35 -9.01
CA LEU A 103 1.35 9.39 -10.10
C LEU A 103 0.10 9.44 -10.97
N VAL A 104 -1.07 9.49 -10.35
CA VAL A 104 -2.33 9.54 -11.09
C VAL A 104 -2.42 10.83 -11.90
N GLU A 105 -2.07 11.97 -11.31
CA GLU A 105 -2.06 13.24 -12.02
C GLU A 105 -1.13 13.20 -13.22
N TYR A 106 0.04 12.61 -13.05
CA TYR A 106 1.02 12.49 -14.14
C TYR A 106 0.47 11.68 -15.31
N TYR A 107 -0.20 10.56 -15.05
CA TYR A 107 -0.70 9.68 -16.10
C TYR A 107 -2.02 10.15 -16.71
N GLU A 108 -2.70 11.12 -16.12
CA GLU A 108 -3.94 11.67 -16.66
C GLU A 108 -3.74 12.89 -17.57
N ILE A 109 -2.51 13.35 -17.73
CA ILE A 109 -2.20 14.52 -18.59
C ILE A 109 -2.27 14.16 -20.07
#